data_0b7c82179b1d2a7f1674c638ef6a0e3a
#
_entry.id   0b7c82179b1d2a7f1674c638ef6a0e3a
#
_cell.length_a   1.000
_cell.length_b   1.000
_cell.length_c   1.000
_cell.angle_alpha   90.00
_cell.angle_beta   90.00
_cell.angle_gamma   90.00
#
_symmetry.space_group_name_H-M   'P 1'
#
loop_
_entity.id
_entity.type
_entity.pdbx_description
1 polymer ?
#
loop_
_entity_poly.entity_id
_entity_poly.type
_entity_poly.pdbx_seq_one_letter_code
_entity_poly.pdbx_strand_id
1 'polypeptide(L)'
;MRFGRGDFKNLEQAEERCFLLTNGLGGYCSLTLAGGNARKDHALFMGVEKAPNCRYHYLTNLQESLETEKEVFDLSTQRYVNWTKNQHGYRYLQMVSPEDIPEWVFEARGITVRREIVMVHEENTVGIRYRITAPEGTKAVLKVCPLLRCSKKDEEPKESQSYLLGEKTLESDGKRLYYETDGTVVPLKEERISDLYFAYDSRDGREAVGMVVKNHEIRFAVSGGTREYSLIYSDRPVEKTVRELMEAERLRLLKLTETAGFQDPAAVRLVKSADQFLVKRESTGGDSIMAGYPFFSDWGRDTMIAVLGCGIETRQFERVKSILRTFAFYCEKGLMPNLFPEGESEPLYNTVDASLWFVEAVYEYGKASGDLDFVKEMLPNLESVVNWYRKGTDFHIFMDEDGLISAGAGLEQVTWMDVRYEDILPTSRHGKPVEVNALWYNALCILAELSENGHEYETLAETVKQSFLE
;
A
#
# COMPACT_ATOMS: atom_id res chain seq x y z
N MET A 1 17.13 1.61 -10.22
CA MET A 1 16.91 0.44 -11.15
C MET A 1 16.26 0.97 -12.41
N ARG A 2 16.64 0.47 -13.60
CA ARG A 2 16.06 0.91 -14.88
C ARG A 2 15.68 -0.31 -15.70
N PHE A 3 14.54 -0.22 -16.34
CA PHE A 3 14.03 -1.24 -17.27
C PHE A 3 14.04 -0.64 -18.67
N GLY A 4 14.58 -1.36 -19.63
CA GLY A 4 14.67 -0.92 -21.01
C GLY A 4 13.72 -1.68 -21.92
N ARG A 5 13.75 -1.36 -23.21
CA ARG A 5 12.90 -1.99 -24.25
C ARG A 5 13.02 -3.52 -24.26
N GLY A 6 14.18 -4.08 -23.88
CA GLY A 6 14.41 -5.52 -23.81
C GLY A 6 13.61 -6.25 -22.73
N ASP A 7 13.13 -5.53 -21.71
CA ASP A 7 12.33 -6.08 -20.61
C ASP A 7 10.82 -6.21 -20.96
N PHE A 8 10.39 -5.63 -22.10
CA PHE A 8 8.98 -5.56 -22.50
C PHE A 8 8.79 -6.09 -23.93
N LYS A 9 9.12 -7.37 -24.18
CA LYS A 9 9.08 -7.95 -25.52
C LYS A 9 7.69 -8.30 -26.01
N ASN A 10 6.78 -8.58 -25.08
CA ASN A 10 5.39 -8.92 -25.34
C ASN A 10 4.49 -8.40 -24.21
N LEU A 11 3.18 -8.51 -24.38
CA LEU A 11 2.21 -8.01 -23.42
C LEU A 11 2.28 -8.73 -22.08
N GLU A 12 2.59 -10.01 -22.07
CA GLU A 12 2.75 -10.80 -20.86
C GLU A 12 3.92 -10.31 -20.00
N GLN A 13 5.09 -10.12 -20.60
CA GLN A 13 6.25 -9.52 -19.90
C GLN A 13 6.00 -8.08 -19.46
N ALA A 14 5.22 -7.33 -20.22
CA ALA A 14 4.84 -5.96 -19.86
C ALA A 14 3.97 -5.88 -18.59
N GLU A 15 3.30 -6.98 -18.23
CA GLU A 15 2.42 -7.08 -17.05
C GLU A 15 3.09 -7.71 -15.83
N GLU A 16 4.25 -8.35 -15.95
CA GLU A 16 4.88 -9.11 -14.86
C GLU A 16 5.29 -8.29 -13.64
N ARG A 17 5.63 -7.02 -13.84
CA ARG A 17 6.18 -6.15 -12.80
C ARG A 17 5.34 -4.93 -12.61
N CYS A 18 5.15 -4.54 -11.34
CA CYS A 18 4.37 -3.38 -10.97
C CYS A 18 5.23 -2.39 -10.17
N PHE A 19 4.79 -1.15 -10.11
CA PHE A 19 5.28 -0.16 -9.17
C PHE A 19 4.19 0.20 -8.18
N LEU A 20 4.59 0.78 -7.06
CA LEU A 20 3.70 1.26 -6.02
C LEU A 20 4.17 2.65 -5.56
N LEU A 21 3.24 3.59 -5.50
CA LEU A 21 3.34 4.84 -4.76
C LEU A 21 2.20 4.89 -3.76
N THR A 22 2.43 5.39 -2.56
CA THR A 22 1.41 5.51 -1.53
C THR A 22 1.37 6.93 -0.97
N ASN A 23 0.23 7.29 -0.39
CA ASN A 23 0.06 8.63 0.20
C ASN A 23 0.16 8.66 1.73
N GLY A 24 0.55 7.58 2.41
CA GLY A 24 0.58 7.52 3.87
C GLY A 24 -0.79 7.54 4.56
N LEU A 25 -1.88 7.50 3.79
CA LEU A 25 -3.27 7.41 4.28
C LEU A 25 -3.93 6.08 3.92
N GLY A 26 -3.24 5.20 3.18
CA GLY A 26 -3.79 3.95 2.64
C GLY A 26 -4.20 4.03 1.16
N GLY A 27 -4.20 5.23 0.56
CA GLY A 27 -4.35 5.44 -0.87
C GLY A 27 -3.06 5.11 -1.64
N TYR A 28 -3.19 4.82 -2.93
CA TYR A 28 -2.06 4.40 -3.75
C TYR A 28 -2.23 4.69 -5.24
N CYS A 29 -1.09 4.71 -5.93
CA CYS A 29 -0.96 4.55 -7.38
C CYS A 29 -0.16 3.28 -7.65
N SER A 30 -0.76 2.30 -8.31
CA SER A 30 -0.11 1.05 -8.68
C SER A 30 -0.58 0.58 -10.04
N LEU A 31 0.37 0.44 -10.96
CA LEU A 31 0.17 -0.07 -12.32
C LEU A 31 1.33 -1.00 -12.66
N THR A 32 1.23 -1.71 -13.77
CA THR A 32 2.40 -2.44 -14.29
C THR A 32 3.49 -1.47 -14.70
N LEU A 33 4.74 -1.92 -14.75
CA LEU A 33 5.85 -1.07 -15.22
C LEU A 33 5.65 -0.59 -16.67
N ALA A 34 4.90 -1.31 -17.50
CA ALA A 34 4.52 -0.83 -18.82
C ALA A 34 3.33 0.14 -18.81
N GLY A 35 2.81 0.49 -17.63
CA GLY A 35 1.74 1.45 -17.44
C GLY A 35 0.33 0.90 -17.63
N GLY A 36 0.13 -0.43 -17.65
CA GLY A 36 -1.17 -1.08 -17.79
C GLY A 36 -1.76 -1.59 -16.47
N ASN A 37 -3.00 -2.06 -16.53
CA ASN A 37 -3.69 -2.69 -15.41
C ASN A 37 -3.75 -4.19 -15.63
N ALA A 38 -3.04 -4.97 -14.81
CA ALA A 38 -3.07 -6.44 -14.81
C ALA A 38 -3.94 -7.00 -13.68
N ARG A 39 -4.43 -6.14 -12.78
CA ARG A 39 -5.37 -6.43 -11.69
C ARG A 39 -6.48 -5.38 -11.63
N LYS A 40 -7.65 -5.77 -11.18
CA LYS A 40 -8.80 -4.90 -10.92
C LYS A 40 -8.49 -3.82 -9.87
N ASP A 41 -7.63 -4.17 -8.92
CA ASP A 41 -7.13 -3.29 -7.87
C ASP A 41 -6.03 -2.31 -8.35
N HIS A 42 -5.48 -2.47 -9.55
CA HIS A 42 -4.56 -1.48 -10.09
C HIS A 42 -5.29 -0.18 -10.39
N ALA A 43 -4.74 0.91 -9.92
CA ALA A 43 -5.26 2.25 -10.11
C ALA A 43 -4.13 3.25 -10.36
N LEU A 44 -4.36 4.21 -11.24
CA LEU A 44 -3.55 5.42 -11.27
C LEU A 44 -3.84 6.28 -10.04
N PHE A 45 -5.10 6.30 -9.59
CA PHE A 45 -5.50 7.04 -8.41
C PHE A 45 -6.55 6.28 -7.59
N MET A 46 -6.05 5.60 -6.55
CA MET A 46 -6.84 5.07 -5.46
C MET A 46 -6.72 6.04 -4.28
N GLY A 47 -7.79 6.76 -3.97
CA GLY A 47 -7.86 7.63 -2.79
C GLY A 47 -8.39 6.90 -1.56
N VAL A 48 -8.53 7.63 -0.45
CA VAL A 48 -9.04 7.13 0.82
C VAL A 48 -10.06 8.11 1.38
N GLU A 49 -11.21 7.62 1.78
CA GLU A 49 -12.27 8.40 2.43
C GLU A 49 -12.09 8.45 3.95
N LYS A 50 -11.68 7.32 4.54
CA LYS A 50 -11.29 7.17 5.94
C LYS A 50 -10.03 6.31 6.02
N ALA A 51 -8.96 6.91 6.49
CA ALA A 51 -7.67 6.25 6.58
C ALA A 51 -7.66 5.10 7.61
N PRO A 52 -7.04 3.95 7.27
CA PRO A 52 -6.37 3.65 6.01
C PRO A 52 -7.19 2.80 5.03
N ASN A 53 -8.36 2.30 5.40
CA ASN A 53 -8.98 1.16 4.73
C ASN A 53 -10.18 1.52 3.83
N CYS A 54 -10.91 2.62 4.09
CA CYS A 54 -12.03 3.01 3.24
C CYS A 54 -11.53 3.64 1.93
N ARG A 55 -11.14 2.79 0.99
CA ARG A 55 -10.54 3.21 -0.29
C ARG A 55 -11.58 3.49 -1.35
N TYR A 56 -11.32 4.52 -2.16
CA TYR A 56 -12.17 4.93 -3.27
C TYR A 56 -11.37 5.01 -4.57
N HIS A 57 -11.80 4.28 -5.59
CA HIS A 57 -11.14 4.15 -6.87
C HIS A 57 -11.59 5.26 -7.82
N TYR A 58 -10.84 6.37 -7.90
CA TYR A 58 -11.15 7.49 -8.77
C TYR A 58 -10.81 7.20 -10.24
N LEU A 59 -9.55 6.84 -10.49
CA LEU A 59 -9.01 6.65 -11.85
C LEU A 59 -8.32 5.29 -11.96
N THR A 60 -8.75 4.48 -12.90
CA THR A 60 -8.09 3.23 -13.21
C THR A 60 -6.77 3.48 -13.94
N ASN A 61 -6.78 4.36 -14.97
CA ASN A 61 -5.59 4.69 -15.74
C ASN A 61 -5.81 5.98 -16.58
N LEU A 62 -4.80 6.34 -17.37
CA LEU A 62 -4.90 7.28 -18.49
C LEU A 62 -4.71 6.51 -19.80
N GLN A 63 -5.61 6.69 -20.75
CA GLN A 63 -5.41 6.23 -22.12
C GLN A 63 -4.69 7.32 -22.90
N GLU A 64 -3.47 7.03 -23.34
CA GLU A 64 -2.57 8.01 -23.95
C GLU A 64 -2.29 7.66 -25.40
N SER A 65 -2.41 8.63 -26.29
CA SER A 65 -2.06 8.48 -27.69
C SER A 65 -1.38 9.73 -28.26
N LEU A 66 -0.35 9.52 -29.07
CA LEU A 66 0.33 10.58 -29.80
C LEU A 66 -0.21 10.61 -31.24
N GLU A 67 -0.91 11.65 -31.59
CA GLU A 67 -1.50 11.83 -32.92
C GLU A 67 -0.66 12.83 -33.74
N THR A 68 -0.22 12.41 -34.90
CA THR A 68 0.44 13.23 -35.91
C THR A 68 -0.49 13.46 -37.09
N GLU A 69 -0.11 14.29 -38.04
CA GLU A 69 -0.90 14.50 -39.27
C GLU A 69 -1.16 13.21 -40.08
N LYS A 70 -0.37 12.15 -39.87
CA LYS A 70 -0.38 10.91 -40.67
C LYS A 70 -0.74 9.65 -39.89
N GLU A 71 -0.40 9.58 -38.65
CA GLU A 71 -0.43 8.33 -37.84
C GLU A 71 -0.83 8.63 -36.41
N VAL A 72 -1.43 7.63 -35.74
CA VAL A 72 -1.73 7.63 -34.31
C VAL A 72 -0.90 6.54 -33.66
N PHE A 73 -0.17 6.89 -32.61
CA PHE A 73 0.64 5.98 -31.79
C PHE A 73 -0.03 5.83 -30.44
N ASP A 74 -0.58 4.65 -30.18
CA ASP A 74 -1.14 4.32 -28.87
C ASP A 74 -0.01 4.02 -27.88
N LEU A 75 0.15 4.87 -26.86
CA LEU A 75 1.19 4.74 -25.85
C LEU A 75 0.71 3.92 -24.62
N SER A 76 -0.56 3.61 -24.56
CA SER A 76 -1.15 2.82 -23.48
C SER A 76 -0.92 1.32 -23.67
N THR A 77 -0.81 0.61 -22.57
CA THR A 77 -0.70 -0.85 -22.54
C THR A 77 -1.87 -1.40 -21.73
N GLN A 78 -2.82 -2.09 -22.39
CA GLN A 78 -4.00 -2.63 -21.72
C GLN A 78 -4.55 -3.84 -22.45
N ARG A 79 -5.02 -4.84 -21.70
CA ARG A 79 -5.78 -5.98 -22.24
C ARG A 79 -7.29 -5.72 -22.20
N TYR A 80 -7.95 -6.30 -23.17
CA TYR A 80 -9.41 -6.34 -23.26
C TYR A 80 -9.87 -7.78 -23.48
N VAL A 81 -11.12 -8.09 -23.08
CA VAL A 81 -11.73 -9.41 -23.38
C VAL A 81 -11.74 -9.64 -24.88
N ASN A 82 -12.11 -8.62 -25.67
CA ASN A 82 -11.86 -8.63 -27.09
C ASN A 82 -10.39 -8.30 -27.36
N TRP A 83 -9.57 -9.34 -27.52
CA TRP A 83 -8.13 -9.23 -27.72
C TRP A 83 -7.70 -8.34 -28.92
N THR A 84 -8.60 -8.11 -29.90
CA THR A 84 -8.30 -7.23 -31.05
C THR A 84 -8.21 -5.76 -30.64
N LYS A 85 -8.74 -5.40 -29.47
CA LYS A 85 -8.65 -4.06 -28.88
C LYS A 85 -7.40 -3.88 -27.99
N ASN A 86 -6.62 -4.94 -27.77
CA ASN A 86 -5.43 -4.86 -26.90
C ASN A 86 -4.50 -3.73 -27.33
N GLN A 87 -4.09 -2.94 -26.35
CA GLN A 87 -3.16 -1.84 -26.53
C GLN A 87 -1.72 -2.30 -26.25
N HIS A 88 -0.81 -1.89 -27.10
CA HIS A 88 0.57 -2.37 -27.10
C HIS A 88 1.58 -1.22 -26.96
N GLY A 89 1.28 -0.23 -26.11
CA GLY A 89 2.12 0.96 -25.88
C GLY A 89 3.55 0.63 -25.42
N TYR A 90 3.74 -0.55 -24.78
CA TYR A 90 5.06 -1.06 -24.40
C TYR A 90 6.02 -1.12 -25.60
N ARG A 91 5.54 -1.19 -26.84
CA ARG A 91 6.38 -1.19 -28.06
C ARG A 91 7.09 0.13 -28.29
N TYR A 92 6.54 1.23 -27.81
CA TYR A 92 7.12 2.57 -27.88
C TYR A 92 7.96 2.91 -26.64
N LEU A 93 7.86 2.10 -25.58
CA LEU A 93 8.54 2.30 -24.32
C LEU A 93 10.05 2.03 -24.47
N GLN A 94 10.87 3.04 -24.21
CA GLN A 94 12.33 2.96 -24.27
C GLN A 94 12.93 2.69 -22.91
N MET A 95 12.34 3.27 -21.84
CA MET A 95 12.87 3.19 -20.49
C MET A 95 11.74 3.38 -19.47
N VAL A 96 11.83 2.64 -18.38
CA VAL A 96 11.12 2.91 -17.12
C VAL A 96 12.13 3.01 -16.00
N SER A 97 12.03 4.03 -15.18
CA SER A 97 12.81 4.23 -13.96
C SER A 97 11.84 4.36 -12.77
N PRO A 98 11.57 3.29 -12.02
CA PRO A 98 10.69 3.34 -10.85
C PRO A 98 11.46 3.81 -9.60
N GLU A 99 12.05 4.99 -9.68
CA GLU A 99 12.74 5.67 -8.58
C GLU A 99 11.72 6.51 -7.76
N ASP A 100 12.19 7.45 -6.96
CA ASP A 100 11.37 8.30 -6.08
C ASP A 100 10.17 8.96 -6.79
N ILE A 101 10.40 9.41 -8.01
CA ILE A 101 9.38 9.86 -8.96
C ILE A 101 9.50 8.96 -10.18
N PRO A 102 8.63 7.97 -10.35
CA PRO A 102 8.69 7.07 -11.49
C PRO A 102 8.59 7.80 -12.83
N GLU A 103 9.47 7.43 -13.76
CA GLU A 103 9.57 8.02 -15.10
C GLU A 103 9.40 6.95 -16.18
N TRP A 104 8.59 7.25 -17.18
CA TRP A 104 8.44 6.49 -18.42
C TRP A 104 8.90 7.32 -19.60
N VAL A 105 9.67 6.73 -20.49
CA VAL A 105 10.15 7.38 -21.72
C VAL A 105 9.63 6.59 -22.91
N PHE A 106 8.73 7.20 -23.68
CA PHE A 106 8.22 6.65 -24.93
C PHE A 106 8.87 7.39 -26.11
N GLU A 107 9.04 6.69 -27.23
CA GLU A 107 9.54 7.28 -28.47
C GLU A 107 8.78 6.75 -29.68
N ALA A 108 8.25 7.68 -30.48
CA ALA A 108 7.59 7.40 -31.73
C ALA A 108 7.94 8.48 -32.78
N ARG A 109 8.48 8.07 -33.92
CA ARG A 109 8.83 8.97 -35.04
C ARG A 109 9.74 10.16 -34.66
N GLY A 110 10.67 9.96 -33.76
CA GLY A 110 11.58 11.00 -33.27
C GLY A 110 10.95 11.95 -32.25
N ILE A 111 9.69 11.72 -31.85
CA ILE A 111 9.03 12.43 -30.75
C ILE A 111 9.24 11.59 -29.49
N THR A 112 9.82 12.21 -28.46
CA THR A 112 10.03 11.60 -27.14
C THR A 112 8.98 12.16 -26.19
N VAL A 113 8.22 11.27 -25.54
CA VAL A 113 7.27 11.62 -24.46
C VAL A 113 7.81 11.03 -23.17
N ARG A 114 8.18 11.90 -22.22
CA ARG A 114 8.51 11.52 -20.84
C ARG A 114 7.32 11.77 -19.94
N ARG A 115 6.90 10.76 -19.22
CA ARG A 115 5.83 10.85 -18.20
C ARG A 115 6.41 10.57 -16.85
N GLU A 116 6.12 11.42 -15.88
CA GLU A 116 6.46 11.24 -14.47
C GLU A 116 5.19 11.30 -13.64
N ILE A 117 5.13 10.52 -12.55
CA ILE A 117 3.96 10.45 -11.66
C ILE A 117 4.42 10.67 -10.22
N VAL A 118 3.67 11.49 -9.48
CA VAL A 118 3.84 11.68 -8.04
C VAL A 118 2.50 11.47 -7.33
N MET A 119 2.52 10.77 -6.21
CA MET A 119 1.41 10.72 -5.26
C MET A 119 1.79 11.53 -4.02
N VAL A 120 0.93 12.46 -3.63
CA VAL A 120 1.25 13.42 -2.55
C VAL A 120 1.06 12.76 -1.20
N HIS A 121 2.07 12.87 -0.34
CA HIS A 121 2.02 12.31 1.00
C HIS A 121 0.99 13.04 1.88
N GLU A 122 0.19 12.27 2.64
CA GLU A 122 -0.93 12.73 3.48
C GLU A 122 -2.03 13.51 2.74
N GLU A 123 -2.12 13.35 1.40
CA GLU A 123 -3.19 13.93 0.59
C GLU A 123 -3.70 12.93 -0.45
N ASN A 124 -4.99 12.99 -0.78
CA ASN A 124 -5.54 12.27 -1.93
C ASN A 124 -5.30 13.10 -3.20
N THR A 125 -4.06 13.11 -3.66
CA THR A 125 -3.64 13.91 -4.83
C THR A 125 -2.60 13.14 -5.63
N VAL A 126 -2.80 13.03 -6.94
CA VAL A 126 -1.86 12.50 -7.91
C VAL A 126 -1.51 13.55 -8.94
N GLY A 127 -0.22 13.76 -9.18
CA GLY A 127 0.30 14.68 -10.20
C GLY A 127 1.04 13.93 -11.29
N ILE A 128 0.81 14.32 -12.54
CA ILE A 128 1.46 13.76 -13.72
C ILE A 128 2.13 14.91 -14.48
N ARG A 129 3.40 14.73 -14.85
CA ARG A 129 4.13 15.63 -15.71
C ARG A 129 4.48 14.95 -17.01
N TYR A 130 4.21 15.64 -18.12
CA TYR A 130 4.68 15.25 -19.44
C TYR A 130 5.75 16.23 -19.90
N ARG A 131 6.90 15.70 -20.31
CA ARG A 131 7.93 16.45 -21.02
C ARG A 131 8.06 15.86 -22.42
N ILE A 132 7.69 16.65 -23.43
CA ILE A 132 7.63 16.21 -24.82
C ILE A 132 8.72 16.93 -25.62
N THR A 133 9.57 16.17 -26.26
CA THR A 133 10.63 16.69 -27.17
C THR A 133 10.36 16.20 -28.57
N ALA A 134 10.30 17.12 -29.53
CA ALA A 134 9.98 16.84 -30.92
C ALA A 134 10.93 17.58 -31.89
N PRO A 135 11.20 17.04 -33.09
CA PRO A 135 11.94 17.71 -34.16
C PRO A 135 11.28 19.02 -34.59
N GLU A 136 12.07 19.94 -35.10
CA GLU A 136 11.53 21.18 -35.69
C GLU A 136 10.53 20.89 -36.82
N GLY A 137 9.47 21.70 -36.88
CA GLY A 137 8.38 21.52 -37.84
C GLY A 137 7.36 20.44 -37.49
N THR A 138 7.54 19.75 -36.35
CA THR A 138 6.55 18.78 -35.87
C THR A 138 5.21 19.46 -35.58
N LYS A 139 4.12 18.81 -36.03
CA LYS A 139 2.73 19.13 -35.66
C LYS A 139 2.10 17.83 -35.18
N ALA A 140 1.90 17.72 -33.90
CA ALA A 140 1.25 16.57 -33.28
C ALA A 140 0.48 16.98 -32.02
N VAL A 141 -0.30 16.06 -31.47
CA VAL A 141 -1.06 16.23 -30.24
C VAL A 141 -0.87 14.98 -29.38
N LEU A 142 -0.49 15.15 -28.12
CA LEU A 142 -0.62 14.10 -27.13
C LEU A 142 -2.06 14.18 -26.57
N LYS A 143 -2.85 13.15 -26.78
CA LYS A 143 -4.20 13.00 -26.22
C LYS A 143 -4.12 12.12 -25.00
N VAL A 144 -4.73 12.55 -23.91
CA VAL A 144 -4.79 11.85 -22.63
C VAL A 144 -6.24 11.75 -22.21
N CYS A 145 -6.77 10.54 -22.16
CA CYS A 145 -8.15 10.28 -21.80
C CYS A 145 -8.21 9.54 -20.46
N PRO A 146 -8.75 10.16 -19.39
CA PRO A 146 -8.89 9.50 -18.10
C PRO A 146 -9.87 8.33 -18.17
N LEU A 147 -9.49 7.19 -17.62
CA LEU A 147 -10.33 6.03 -17.43
C LEU A 147 -10.94 6.09 -16.03
N LEU A 148 -12.14 6.63 -15.94
CA LEU A 148 -12.85 6.90 -14.70
C LEU A 148 -13.48 5.62 -14.16
N ARG A 149 -13.40 5.41 -12.84
CA ARG A 149 -14.17 4.37 -12.17
C ARG A 149 -15.15 4.98 -11.16
N CYS A 150 -14.69 5.80 -10.24
CA CYS A 150 -15.49 6.52 -9.25
C CYS A 150 -16.42 5.59 -8.45
N SER A 151 -15.83 4.57 -7.81
CA SER A 151 -16.53 3.62 -6.94
C SER A 151 -15.68 3.26 -5.73
N LYS A 152 -16.24 2.67 -4.69
CA LYS A 152 -15.44 2.06 -3.63
C LYS A 152 -14.56 0.96 -4.22
N LYS A 153 -13.43 0.66 -3.56
CA LYS A 153 -12.40 -0.25 -4.07
C LYS A 153 -12.98 -1.59 -4.57
N ASP A 154 -13.86 -2.21 -3.81
CA ASP A 154 -14.40 -3.55 -4.09
C ASP A 154 -15.76 -3.53 -4.83
N GLU A 155 -16.21 -2.35 -5.25
CA GLU A 155 -17.47 -2.17 -5.97
C GLU A 155 -17.25 -1.79 -7.43
N GLU A 156 -18.11 -2.27 -8.33
CA GLU A 156 -18.15 -1.78 -9.72
C GLU A 156 -19.02 -0.51 -9.82
N PRO A 157 -18.72 0.40 -10.77
CA PRO A 157 -19.59 1.52 -11.07
C PRO A 157 -21.00 1.04 -11.45
N LYS A 158 -22.04 1.69 -10.92
CA LYS A 158 -23.43 1.36 -11.25
C LYS A 158 -23.77 1.75 -12.67
N GLU A 159 -24.62 1.00 -13.36
CA GLU A 159 -25.08 1.36 -14.71
C GLU A 159 -25.76 2.73 -14.76
N SER A 160 -26.47 3.12 -13.71
CA SER A 160 -27.16 4.41 -13.58
C SER A 160 -26.26 5.56 -13.13
N GLN A 161 -24.99 5.31 -12.85
CA GLN A 161 -24.06 6.32 -12.33
C GLN A 161 -23.74 7.35 -13.42
N SER A 162 -23.82 8.63 -13.07
CA SER A 162 -23.50 9.76 -13.97
C SER A 162 -22.08 10.27 -13.71
N TYR A 163 -21.47 10.83 -14.74
CA TYR A 163 -20.13 11.44 -14.71
C TYR A 163 -20.22 12.85 -15.26
N LEU A 164 -20.37 13.84 -14.38
CA LEU A 164 -20.58 15.23 -14.74
C LEU A 164 -19.26 15.98 -14.81
N LEU A 165 -18.85 16.36 -16.01
CA LEU A 165 -17.65 17.17 -16.25
C LEU A 165 -17.97 18.64 -16.04
N GLY A 166 -17.28 19.29 -15.08
CA GLY A 166 -17.24 20.73 -14.88
C GLY A 166 -15.94 21.34 -15.42
N GLU A 167 -15.75 22.65 -15.22
CA GLU A 167 -14.57 23.37 -15.71
C GLU A 167 -13.26 22.82 -15.12
N LYS A 168 -13.24 22.53 -13.82
CA LYS A 168 -12.08 21.98 -13.08
C LYS A 168 -12.48 20.84 -12.15
N THR A 169 -13.63 20.24 -12.39
CA THR A 169 -14.19 19.20 -11.53
C THR A 169 -14.85 18.11 -12.36
N LEU A 170 -14.85 16.92 -11.77
CA LEU A 170 -15.68 15.81 -12.23
C LEU A 170 -16.48 15.31 -11.03
N GLU A 171 -17.79 15.22 -11.19
CA GLU A 171 -18.68 14.73 -10.14
C GLU A 171 -19.27 13.38 -10.54
N SER A 172 -19.18 12.41 -9.63
CA SER A 172 -19.75 11.08 -9.80
C SER A 172 -19.97 10.42 -8.44
N ASP A 173 -21.04 9.65 -8.30
CA ASP A 173 -21.38 8.91 -7.05
C ASP A 173 -21.37 9.81 -5.79
N GLY A 174 -21.83 11.07 -5.92
CA GLY A 174 -21.82 12.06 -4.84
C GLY A 174 -20.44 12.57 -4.44
N LYS A 175 -19.40 12.21 -5.16
CA LYS A 175 -18.02 12.67 -4.95
C LYS A 175 -17.62 13.68 -6.00
N ARG A 176 -16.70 14.55 -5.62
CA ARG A 176 -16.10 15.54 -6.50
C ARG A 176 -14.60 15.28 -6.61
N LEU A 177 -14.15 15.06 -7.84
CA LEU A 177 -12.74 14.97 -8.21
C LEU A 177 -12.35 16.30 -8.86
N TYR A 178 -11.39 17.00 -8.27
CA TYR A 178 -10.81 18.22 -8.85
C TYR A 178 -9.69 17.84 -9.82
N TYR A 179 -9.53 18.63 -10.88
CA TYR A 179 -8.39 18.49 -11.78
C TYR A 179 -7.83 19.85 -12.20
N GLU A 180 -6.51 19.90 -12.41
CA GLU A 180 -5.78 21.03 -12.97
C GLU A 180 -4.90 20.55 -14.12
N THR A 181 -4.87 21.29 -15.22
CA THR A 181 -4.05 20.94 -16.39
C THR A 181 -3.71 22.15 -17.25
N ASP A 182 -2.54 22.12 -17.90
CA ASP A 182 -2.12 23.08 -18.93
C ASP A 182 -2.67 22.70 -20.31
N GLY A 183 -3.32 21.56 -20.43
CA GLY A 183 -3.90 21.08 -21.68
C GLY A 183 -5.28 21.63 -21.97
N THR A 184 -5.74 21.45 -23.20
CA THR A 184 -7.11 21.76 -23.58
C THR A 184 -8.02 20.60 -23.25
N VAL A 185 -8.99 20.81 -22.36
CA VAL A 185 -9.99 19.79 -22.01
C VAL A 185 -11.10 19.80 -23.07
N VAL A 186 -11.36 18.64 -23.65
CA VAL A 186 -12.38 18.44 -24.72
C VAL A 186 -13.38 17.41 -24.19
N PRO A 187 -14.65 17.83 -23.96
CA PRO A 187 -15.70 16.88 -23.60
C PRO A 187 -15.92 15.86 -24.72
N LEU A 188 -16.14 14.62 -24.33
CA LEU A 188 -16.52 13.52 -25.24
C LEU A 188 -17.91 13.02 -24.89
N LYS A 189 -18.53 12.32 -25.83
CA LYS A 189 -19.70 11.51 -25.49
C LYS A 189 -19.28 10.43 -24.49
N GLU A 190 -20.05 10.27 -23.43
CA GLU A 190 -19.79 9.22 -22.44
C GLU A 190 -19.71 7.84 -23.12
N GLU A 191 -18.61 7.14 -22.89
CA GLU A 191 -18.37 5.78 -23.34
C GLU A 191 -18.06 4.90 -22.15
N ARG A 192 -18.86 3.84 -21.98
CA ARG A 192 -18.65 2.80 -20.96
C ARG A 192 -17.92 1.63 -21.58
N ILE A 193 -16.72 1.36 -21.08
CA ILE A 193 -15.87 0.26 -21.52
C ILE A 193 -15.97 -0.82 -20.44
N SER A 194 -16.68 -1.90 -20.73
CA SER A 194 -16.98 -2.99 -19.77
C SER A 194 -16.19 -4.26 -20.04
N ASP A 195 -15.15 -4.18 -20.87
CA ASP A 195 -14.37 -5.33 -21.32
C ASP A 195 -12.86 -5.19 -21.04
N LEU A 196 -12.47 -4.35 -20.04
CA LEU A 196 -11.09 -4.40 -19.55
C LEU A 196 -10.81 -5.78 -18.96
N TYR A 197 -9.64 -6.35 -19.30
CA TYR A 197 -9.25 -7.67 -18.84
C TYR A 197 -8.01 -7.61 -17.95
N PHE A 198 -8.09 -8.23 -16.80
CA PHE A 198 -7.05 -8.27 -15.76
C PHE A 198 -6.42 -9.66 -15.67
N ALA A 199 -5.26 -9.81 -16.30
CA ALA A 199 -4.62 -11.11 -16.49
C ALA A 199 -4.23 -11.82 -15.19
N TYR A 200 -3.82 -11.09 -14.17
CA TYR A 200 -3.44 -11.68 -12.88
C TYR A 200 -4.65 -12.10 -12.06
N ASP A 201 -5.76 -11.36 -12.10
CA ASP A 201 -6.98 -11.76 -11.42
C ASP A 201 -7.55 -13.04 -12.05
N SER A 202 -7.52 -13.14 -13.39
CA SER A 202 -7.88 -14.39 -14.08
C SER A 202 -7.01 -15.58 -13.69
N ARG A 203 -5.69 -15.36 -13.56
CA ARG A 203 -4.74 -16.40 -13.14
C ARG A 203 -4.99 -16.85 -11.70
N ASP A 204 -5.38 -15.92 -10.83
CA ASP A 204 -5.67 -16.15 -9.42
C ASP A 204 -7.10 -16.67 -9.18
N GLY A 205 -7.89 -16.92 -10.25
CA GLY A 205 -9.28 -17.38 -10.16
C GLY A 205 -10.26 -16.32 -9.64
N ARG A 206 -9.90 -15.04 -9.75
CA ARG A 206 -10.73 -13.89 -9.36
C ARG A 206 -11.52 -13.36 -10.55
N GLU A 207 -12.48 -12.48 -10.29
CA GLU A 207 -13.17 -11.75 -11.34
C GLU A 207 -12.18 -10.86 -12.12
N ALA A 208 -12.01 -11.18 -13.41
CA ALA A 208 -10.95 -10.66 -14.25
C ALA A 208 -11.42 -9.59 -15.24
N VAL A 209 -12.66 -9.13 -15.15
CA VAL A 209 -13.23 -8.14 -16.06
C VAL A 209 -13.72 -6.94 -15.26
N GLY A 210 -13.49 -5.74 -15.76
CA GLY A 210 -13.92 -4.51 -15.12
C GLY A 210 -14.41 -3.47 -16.09
N MET A 211 -15.09 -2.46 -15.53
CA MET A 211 -15.67 -1.34 -16.27
C MET A 211 -14.97 -0.03 -15.92
N VAL A 212 -14.80 0.81 -16.93
CA VAL A 212 -14.38 2.22 -16.81
C VAL A 212 -15.21 3.10 -17.73
N VAL A 213 -15.18 4.40 -17.46
CA VAL A 213 -15.92 5.40 -18.22
C VAL A 213 -14.97 6.46 -18.78
N LYS A 214 -15.16 6.84 -20.03
CA LYS A 214 -14.52 8.00 -20.65
C LYS A 214 -15.59 9.04 -20.98
N ASN A 215 -15.35 10.31 -20.62
CA ASN A 215 -16.25 11.42 -20.95
C ASN A 215 -15.53 12.70 -21.36
N HIS A 216 -14.20 12.70 -21.33
CA HIS A 216 -13.37 13.80 -21.81
C HIS A 216 -11.97 13.33 -22.19
N GLU A 217 -11.28 14.15 -22.97
CA GLU A 217 -9.84 14.02 -23.24
C GLU A 217 -9.14 15.35 -22.99
N ILE A 218 -7.86 15.26 -22.64
CA ILE A 218 -6.97 16.40 -22.48
C ILE A 218 -5.98 16.38 -23.63
N ARG A 219 -5.84 17.50 -24.33
CA ARG A 219 -4.98 17.65 -25.49
C ARG A 219 -3.79 18.54 -25.18
N PHE A 220 -2.60 18.03 -25.39
CA PHE A 220 -1.36 18.76 -25.30
C PHE A 220 -0.76 18.94 -26.69
N ALA A 221 -0.58 20.20 -27.10
CA ALA A 221 -0.03 20.52 -28.41
C ALA A 221 1.47 20.20 -28.49
N VAL A 222 1.88 19.44 -29.50
CA VAL A 222 3.26 19.05 -29.72
C VAL A 222 3.83 19.80 -30.93
N SER A 223 4.87 20.59 -30.71
CA SER A 223 5.61 21.32 -31.75
C SER A 223 7.10 21.12 -31.54
N GLY A 224 7.94 21.59 -32.48
CA GLY A 224 9.39 21.51 -32.38
C GLY A 224 9.94 22.05 -31.05
N GLY A 225 11.05 21.43 -30.58
CA GLY A 225 11.67 21.72 -29.28
C GLY A 225 11.12 20.89 -28.14
N THR A 226 11.33 21.36 -26.90
CA THR A 226 10.87 20.69 -25.69
C THR A 226 9.79 21.51 -24.99
N ARG A 227 8.69 20.86 -24.61
CA ARG A 227 7.57 21.45 -23.85
C ARG A 227 7.25 20.59 -22.64
N GLU A 228 6.81 21.25 -21.56
CA GLU A 228 6.31 20.57 -20.36
C GLU A 228 4.82 20.86 -20.18
N TYR A 229 4.09 19.85 -19.74
CA TYR A 229 2.67 19.90 -19.43
C TYR A 229 2.39 19.18 -18.12
N SER A 230 1.35 19.60 -17.43
CA SER A 230 0.93 19.05 -16.15
C SER A 230 -0.53 18.62 -16.16
N LEU A 231 -0.81 17.61 -15.32
CA LEU A 231 -2.14 17.15 -15.02
C LEU A 231 -2.16 16.71 -13.55
N ILE A 232 -3.10 17.23 -12.77
CA ILE A 232 -3.28 16.89 -11.36
C ILE A 232 -4.72 16.43 -11.16
N TYR A 233 -4.92 15.39 -10.37
CA TYR A 233 -6.21 14.99 -9.82
C TYR A 233 -6.17 14.96 -8.31
N SER A 234 -7.24 15.44 -7.65
CA SER A 234 -7.32 15.55 -6.19
C SER A 234 -8.76 15.49 -5.69
N ASP A 235 -8.95 15.04 -4.44
CA ASP A 235 -10.25 15.12 -3.75
C ASP A 235 -10.58 16.54 -3.22
N ARG A 236 -9.65 17.47 -3.38
CA ARG A 236 -9.74 18.88 -2.94
C ARG A 236 -9.19 19.83 -4.00
N PRO A 237 -9.50 21.13 -3.93
CA PRO A 237 -8.88 22.11 -4.79
C PRO A 237 -7.36 22.08 -4.71
N VAL A 238 -6.67 22.19 -5.83
CA VAL A 238 -5.21 22.12 -5.92
C VAL A 238 -4.65 23.54 -6.12
N GLU A 239 -3.71 23.93 -5.28
CA GLU A 239 -3.06 25.23 -5.34
C GLU A 239 -1.60 25.13 -5.84
N LYS A 240 -1.00 23.94 -5.71
CA LYS A 240 0.41 23.67 -6.07
C LYS A 240 0.55 23.17 -7.49
N THR A 241 1.64 23.51 -8.14
CA THR A 241 2.04 22.94 -9.42
C THR A 241 2.59 21.52 -9.26
N VAL A 242 2.54 20.70 -10.31
CA VAL A 242 3.15 19.35 -10.30
C VAL A 242 4.64 19.40 -9.94
N ARG A 243 5.36 20.45 -10.37
CA ARG A 243 6.77 20.64 -10.03
C ARG A 243 6.98 20.80 -8.52
N GLU A 244 6.16 21.61 -7.88
CA GLU A 244 6.22 21.81 -6.40
C GLU A 244 5.86 20.52 -5.66
N LEU A 245 4.85 19.76 -6.13
CA LEU A 245 4.48 18.46 -5.56
C LEU A 245 5.65 17.45 -5.65
N MET A 246 6.30 17.35 -6.81
CA MET A 246 7.44 16.47 -7.01
C MET A 246 8.66 16.86 -6.17
N GLU A 247 8.93 18.15 -6.04
CA GLU A 247 10.03 18.64 -5.21
C GLU A 247 9.78 18.38 -3.73
N ALA A 248 8.56 18.61 -3.25
CA ALA A 248 8.18 18.31 -1.87
C ALA A 248 8.36 16.82 -1.55
N GLU A 249 7.96 15.93 -2.45
CA GLU A 249 8.12 14.49 -2.24
C GLU A 249 9.60 14.06 -2.25
N ARG A 250 10.42 14.61 -3.15
CA ARG A 250 11.87 14.34 -3.14
C ARG A 250 12.53 14.79 -1.84
N LEU A 251 12.17 15.99 -1.33
CA LEU A 251 12.69 16.50 -0.07
C LEU A 251 12.25 15.64 1.12
N ARG A 252 10.99 15.19 1.12
CA ARG A 252 10.45 14.28 2.14
C ARG A 252 11.24 12.97 2.19
N LEU A 253 11.44 12.33 1.03
CA LEU A 253 12.18 11.06 0.92
C LEU A 253 13.67 11.24 1.25
N LEU A 254 14.28 12.39 0.90
CA LEU A 254 15.65 12.70 1.29
C LEU A 254 15.76 12.77 2.82
N LYS A 255 14.89 13.55 3.48
CA LYS A 255 14.87 13.66 4.95
C LYS A 255 14.65 12.31 5.64
N LEU A 256 13.76 11.48 5.09
CA LEU A 256 13.52 10.13 5.58
C LEU A 256 14.79 9.28 5.58
N THR A 257 15.52 9.27 4.46
CA THR A 257 16.75 8.49 4.31
C THR A 257 17.92 9.04 5.14
N GLU A 258 18.01 10.36 5.29
CA GLU A 258 18.98 11.02 6.20
C GLU A 258 18.71 10.63 7.66
N THR A 259 17.45 10.60 8.08
CA THR A 259 17.05 10.17 9.44
C THR A 259 17.42 8.72 9.70
N ALA A 260 17.18 7.82 8.75
CA ALA A 260 17.54 6.42 8.87
C ALA A 260 19.08 6.20 8.93
N GLY A 261 19.85 7.04 8.27
CA GLY A 261 21.32 7.10 8.37
C GLY A 261 22.09 6.02 7.62
N PHE A 262 21.42 5.18 6.82
CA PHE A 262 22.07 4.15 6.00
C PHE A 262 22.83 4.76 4.83
N GLN A 263 24.03 4.18 4.52
CA GLN A 263 24.85 4.60 3.37
C GLN A 263 24.78 3.60 2.20
N ASP A 264 24.42 2.35 2.46
CA ASP A 264 24.26 1.34 1.44
C ASP A 264 23.04 1.65 0.55
N PRO A 265 23.20 1.69 -0.80
CA PRO A 265 22.09 2.04 -1.69
C PRO A 265 20.88 1.09 -1.63
N ALA A 266 21.09 -0.19 -1.29
CA ALA A 266 19.98 -1.14 -1.13
C ALA A 266 19.22 -0.87 0.17
N ALA A 267 19.93 -0.58 1.27
CA ALA A 267 19.31 -0.18 2.53
C ALA A 267 18.53 1.13 2.40
N VAL A 268 19.11 2.15 1.73
CA VAL A 268 18.41 3.41 1.42
C VAL A 268 17.12 3.17 0.63
N ARG A 269 17.14 2.25 -0.34
CA ARG A 269 15.93 1.88 -1.08
C ARG A 269 14.90 1.17 -0.18
N LEU A 270 15.33 0.27 0.69
CA LEU A 270 14.44 -0.42 1.64
C LEU A 270 13.77 0.55 2.61
N VAL A 271 14.47 1.58 3.10
CA VAL A 271 13.89 2.66 3.90
C VAL A 271 12.71 3.32 3.19
N LYS A 272 12.88 3.70 1.92
CA LYS A 272 11.81 4.31 1.12
C LYS A 272 10.65 3.34 0.85
N SER A 273 10.96 2.06 0.64
CA SER A 273 9.94 1.03 0.45
C SER A 273 9.15 0.75 1.73
N ALA A 274 9.81 0.73 2.88
CA ALA A 274 9.20 0.54 4.19
C ALA A 274 8.22 1.69 4.51
N ASP A 275 8.58 2.92 4.21
CA ASP A 275 7.74 4.11 4.42
C ASP A 275 6.39 4.03 3.67
N GLN A 276 6.34 3.33 2.53
CA GLN A 276 5.11 3.14 1.76
C GLN A 276 4.01 2.39 2.52
N PHE A 277 4.38 1.59 3.52
CA PHE A 277 3.43 0.80 4.31
C PHE A 277 2.98 1.49 5.59
N LEU A 278 3.69 2.53 6.04
CA LEU A 278 3.32 3.31 7.21
C LEU A 278 2.16 4.26 6.86
N VAL A 279 1.09 4.19 7.62
CA VAL A 279 -0.14 4.95 7.37
C VAL A 279 -0.68 5.62 8.62
N LYS A 280 -1.44 6.69 8.45
CA LYS A 280 -2.31 7.24 9.49
C LYS A 280 -3.54 6.35 9.64
N ARG A 281 -4.02 6.20 10.89
CA ARG A 281 -5.29 5.56 11.19
C ARG A 281 -6.23 6.56 11.87
N GLU A 282 -7.26 6.98 11.13
CA GLU A 282 -8.19 8.01 11.58
C GLU A 282 -8.98 7.58 12.83
N SER A 283 -9.45 6.33 12.88
CA SER A 283 -10.27 5.83 13.98
C SER A 283 -9.57 5.78 15.34
N THR A 284 -8.24 5.73 15.35
CA THR A 284 -7.42 5.72 16.58
C THR A 284 -6.64 7.02 16.78
N GLY A 285 -6.62 7.90 15.78
CA GLY A 285 -5.81 9.12 15.78
C GLY A 285 -4.30 8.87 15.74
N GLY A 286 -3.87 7.63 15.49
CA GLY A 286 -2.47 7.19 15.51
C GLY A 286 -1.94 6.75 14.15
N ASP A 287 -0.84 6.03 14.19
CA ASP A 287 -0.22 5.40 13.02
C ASP A 287 -0.48 3.89 13.01
N SER A 288 -0.36 3.26 11.84
CA SER A 288 -0.45 1.82 11.64
C SER A 288 0.44 1.38 10.47
N ILE A 289 0.50 0.08 10.19
CA ILE A 289 1.24 -0.49 9.07
C ILE A 289 0.30 -1.33 8.22
N MET A 290 0.25 -1.05 6.93
CA MET A 290 -0.49 -1.87 5.96
C MET A 290 0.18 -3.22 5.78
N ALA A 291 -0.57 -4.31 5.90
CA ALA A 291 -0.05 -5.66 5.70
C ALA A 291 0.36 -5.92 4.23
N GLY A 292 -0.32 -5.29 3.28
CA GLY A 292 0.06 -5.42 1.87
C GLY A 292 -0.87 -4.72 0.88
N TYR A 293 -0.29 -3.91 0.01
CA TYR A 293 -1.02 -3.32 -1.12
C TYR A 293 -1.09 -4.32 -2.29
N PRO A 294 -2.20 -4.33 -3.04
CA PRO A 294 -3.44 -3.56 -2.85
C PRO A 294 -4.50 -4.28 -1.99
N PHE A 295 -4.22 -5.51 -1.50
CA PHE A 295 -5.25 -6.45 -1.03
C PHE A 295 -5.60 -6.29 0.45
N PHE A 296 -4.58 -6.11 1.29
CA PHE A 296 -4.74 -6.19 2.74
C PHE A 296 -4.92 -4.81 3.37
N SER A 297 -5.56 -4.83 4.53
CA SER A 297 -5.64 -3.71 5.47
C SER A 297 -4.46 -3.73 6.44
N ASP A 298 -4.56 -2.97 7.52
CA ASP A 298 -3.62 -3.05 8.63
C ASP A 298 -4.06 -4.15 9.59
N TRP A 299 -3.21 -5.17 9.72
CA TRP A 299 -3.41 -6.30 10.62
C TRP A 299 -2.45 -6.22 11.80
N GLY A 300 -2.90 -6.63 13.00
CA GLY A 300 -2.14 -6.51 14.23
C GLY A 300 -0.85 -7.32 14.24
N ARG A 301 -0.93 -8.60 13.90
CA ARG A 301 0.25 -9.47 13.76
C ARG A 301 1.26 -8.87 12.80
N ASP A 302 0.80 -8.50 11.61
CA ASP A 302 1.63 -7.93 10.54
C ASP A 302 2.28 -6.62 10.99
N THR A 303 1.51 -5.75 11.66
CA THR A 303 2.02 -4.49 12.22
C THR A 303 3.10 -4.73 13.25
N MET A 304 2.90 -5.65 14.20
CA MET A 304 3.87 -5.92 15.26
C MET A 304 5.17 -6.54 14.73
N ILE A 305 5.10 -7.39 13.73
CA ILE A 305 6.29 -7.93 13.05
C ILE A 305 6.98 -6.86 12.21
N ALA A 306 6.20 -6.12 11.42
CA ALA A 306 6.75 -5.15 10.47
C ALA A 306 7.31 -3.90 11.13
N VAL A 307 6.84 -3.51 12.32
CA VAL A 307 7.29 -2.29 13.02
C VAL A 307 8.79 -2.32 13.33
N LEU A 308 9.38 -3.50 13.53
CA LEU A 308 10.81 -3.67 13.71
C LEU A 308 11.59 -3.10 12.51
N GLY A 309 11.29 -3.59 11.31
CA GLY A 309 11.98 -3.17 10.08
C GLY A 309 11.48 -1.83 9.53
N CYS A 310 10.14 -1.61 9.51
CA CYS A 310 9.57 -0.42 8.88
C CYS A 310 9.67 0.85 9.75
N GLY A 311 9.70 0.69 11.06
CA GLY A 311 9.68 1.81 12.00
C GLY A 311 10.97 1.97 12.79
N ILE A 312 11.40 0.92 13.51
CA ILE A 312 12.54 0.99 14.42
C ILE A 312 13.85 1.12 13.64
N GLU A 313 14.14 0.21 12.72
CA GLU A 313 15.35 0.25 11.91
C GLU A 313 15.46 1.50 11.02
N THR A 314 14.33 2.03 10.59
CA THR A 314 14.27 3.30 9.83
C THR A 314 14.30 4.54 10.71
N ARG A 315 14.37 4.37 12.04
CA ARG A 315 14.38 5.45 13.06
C ARG A 315 13.17 6.37 13.04
N GLN A 316 12.01 5.87 12.63
CA GLN A 316 10.75 6.61 12.68
C GLN A 316 10.10 6.48 14.07
N PHE A 317 10.86 6.77 15.12
CA PHE A 317 10.53 6.48 16.51
C PHE A 317 9.20 7.07 16.98
N GLU A 318 8.84 8.29 16.55
CA GLU A 318 7.56 8.87 16.94
C GLU A 318 6.36 8.10 16.36
N ARG A 319 6.48 7.60 15.14
CA ARG A 319 5.45 6.73 14.53
C ARG A 319 5.38 5.38 15.24
N VAL A 320 6.53 4.81 15.60
CA VAL A 320 6.58 3.56 16.38
C VAL A 320 5.88 3.74 17.72
N LYS A 321 6.15 4.82 18.46
CA LYS A 321 5.46 5.13 19.73
C LYS A 321 3.95 5.24 19.53
N SER A 322 3.53 5.92 18.47
CA SER A 322 2.11 6.07 18.13
C SER A 322 1.44 4.71 17.89
N ILE A 323 2.09 3.82 17.14
CA ILE A 323 1.62 2.45 16.90
C ILE A 323 1.53 1.66 18.20
N LEU A 324 2.62 1.60 18.97
CA LEU A 324 2.69 0.80 20.20
C LEU A 324 1.67 1.29 21.25
N ARG A 325 1.49 2.61 21.43
CA ARG A 325 0.46 3.18 22.30
C ARG A 325 -0.95 2.79 21.87
N THR A 326 -1.22 2.81 20.57
CA THR A 326 -2.51 2.40 20.03
C THR A 326 -2.81 0.94 20.40
N PHE A 327 -1.87 0.03 20.17
CA PHE A 327 -2.04 -1.38 20.51
C PHE A 327 -2.12 -1.62 22.00
N ALA A 328 -1.31 -0.93 22.81
CA ALA A 328 -1.38 -1.00 24.27
C ALA A 328 -2.73 -0.53 24.83
N PHE A 329 -3.31 0.53 24.24
CA PHE A 329 -4.63 1.06 24.64
C PHE A 329 -5.76 0.04 24.37
N TYR A 330 -5.68 -0.69 23.27
CA TYR A 330 -6.66 -1.70 22.88
C TYR A 330 -6.30 -3.12 23.38
N CYS A 331 -5.29 -3.27 24.22
CA CYS A 331 -4.96 -4.56 24.82
C CYS A 331 -6.07 -5.03 25.75
N GLU A 332 -6.72 -6.14 25.45
CA GLU A 332 -7.77 -6.72 26.27
C GLU A 332 -7.42 -8.13 26.72
N LYS A 333 -7.45 -8.40 28.03
CA LYS A 333 -7.11 -9.69 28.62
C LYS A 333 -5.76 -10.25 28.11
N GLY A 334 -4.76 -9.38 27.94
CA GLY A 334 -3.43 -9.73 27.44
C GLY A 334 -3.36 -9.99 25.93
N LEU A 335 -4.43 -9.81 25.18
CA LEU A 335 -4.46 -9.97 23.73
C LEU A 335 -4.38 -8.61 23.03
N MET A 336 -3.54 -8.53 22.01
CA MET A 336 -3.49 -7.41 21.09
C MET A 336 -4.52 -7.60 19.97
N PRO A 337 -5.17 -6.53 19.48
CA PRO A 337 -6.10 -6.66 18.38
C PRO A 337 -5.40 -7.15 17.11
N ASN A 338 -5.97 -8.16 16.45
CA ASN A 338 -5.52 -8.63 15.15
C ASN A 338 -6.10 -7.81 14.00
N LEU A 339 -7.27 -7.23 14.20
CA LEU A 339 -7.91 -6.33 13.25
C LEU A 339 -8.63 -5.23 14.01
N PHE A 340 -8.43 -3.97 13.59
CA PHE A 340 -9.26 -2.85 13.97
C PHE A 340 -10.34 -2.69 12.91
N PRO A 341 -11.60 -3.05 13.21
CA PRO A 341 -12.66 -2.88 12.24
C PRO A 341 -12.93 -1.39 11.95
N GLU A 342 -13.45 -1.14 10.78
CA GLU A 342 -13.91 0.19 10.37
C GLU A 342 -15.29 0.49 10.99
N GLY A 343 -15.46 1.71 11.48
CA GLY A 343 -16.75 2.16 12.04
C GLY A 343 -16.97 1.79 13.51
N GLU A 344 -18.19 1.33 13.87
CA GLU A 344 -18.64 1.07 15.25
C GLU A 344 -18.37 -0.36 15.74
N SER A 345 -17.74 -1.21 14.95
CA SER A 345 -17.49 -2.60 15.33
C SER A 345 -16.30 -2.73 16.29
N GLU A 346 -16.34 -3.75 17.13
CA GLU A 346 -15.29 -4.07 18.10
C GLU A 346 -14.04 -4.65 17.41
N PRO A 347 -12.83 -4.44 17.96
CA PRO A 347 -11.61 -5.08 17.47
C PRO A 347 -11.70 -6.61 17.55
N LEU A 348 -10.99 -7.30 16.66
CA LEU A 348 -10.87 -8.75 16.67
C LEU A 348 -9.57 -9.18 17.35
N TYR A 349 -9.63 -10.14 18.27
CA TYR A 349 -8.51 -10.59 19.11
C TYR A 349 -8.03 -12.03 18.83
N ASN A 350 -8.42 -12.61 17.72
CA ASN A 350 -8.12 -13.99 17.35
C ASN A 350 -6.65 -14.18 16.92
N THR A 351 -5.71 -13.89 17.83
CA THR A 351 -4.27 -14.06 17.58
C THR A 351 -3.51 -14.36 18.86
N VAL A 352 -2.67 -15.41 18.83
CA VAL A 352 -1.83 -15.81 19.97
C VAL A 352 -0.43 -15.19 19.91
N ASP A 353 0.02 -14.79 18.75
CA ASP A 353 1.41 -14.34 18.53
C ASP A 353 1.56 -12.81 18.53
N ALA A 354 0.55 -12.05 18.14
CA ALA A 354 0.63 -10.58 18.06
C ALA A 354 1.00 -9.93 19.41
N SER A 355 0.48 -10.46 20.53
CA SER A 355 0.80 -9.97 21.88
C SER A 355 2.25 -10.23 22.26
N LEU A 356 2.80 -11.35 21.86
CA LEU A 356 4.21 -11.70 22.11
C LEU A 356 5.15 -10.88 21.21
N TRP A 357 4.76 -10.62 19.98
CA TRP A 357 5.46 -9.68 19.08
C TRP A 357 5.41 -8.24 19.59
N PHE A 358 4.33 -7.83 20.25
CA PHE A 358 4.26 -6.53 20.91
C PHE A 358 5.32 -6.38 22.02
N VAL A 359 5.54 -7.43 22.84
CA VAL A 359 6.59 -7.44 23.85
C VAL A 359 7.97 -7.23 23.20
N GLU A 360 8.26 -7.95 22.13
CA GLU A 360 9.49 -7.82 21.35
C GLU A 360 9.64 -6.41 20.77
N ALA A 361 8.57 -5.87 20.18
CA ALA A 361 8.60 -4.54 19.53
C ALA A 361 8.90 -3.43 20.54
N VAL A 362 8.33 -3.46 21.74
CA VAL A 362 8.63 -2.50 22.81
C VAL A 362 10.07 -2.60 23.27
N TYR A 363 10.59 -3.81 23.44
CA TYR A 363 11.96 -4.05 23.85
C TYR A 363 12.97 -3.56 22.80
N GLU A 364 12.80 -3.93 21.55
CA GLU A 364 13.68 -3.49 20.45
C GLU A 364 13.58 -1.97 20.21
N TYR A 365 12.41 -1.38 20.39
CA TYR A 365 12.28 0.09 20.38
C TYR A 365 13.15 0.73 21.48
N GLY A 366 13.08 0.20 22.72
CA GLY A 366 13.88 0.70 23.85
C GLY A 366 15.39 0.63 23.58
N LYS A 367 15.85 -0.48 23.03
CA LYS A 367 17.26 -0.70 22.64
C LYS A 367 17.73 0.27 21.55
N ALA A 368 16.91 0.45 20.51
CA ALA A 368 17.26 1.28 19.36
C ALA A 368 17.19 2.79 19.64
N SER A 369 16.18 3.22 20.41
CA SER A 369 15.93 4.63 20.71
C SER A 369 16.63 5.15 21.96
N GLY A 370 16.87 4.28 22.96
CA GLY A 370 17.31 4.65 24.31
C GLY A 370 16.21 5.31 25.16
N ASP A 371 14.95 5.31 24.69
CA ASP A 371 13.79 5.91 25.38
C ASP A 371 13.26 4.95 26.46
N LEU A 372 13.98 4.87 27.57
CA LEU A 372 13.63 4.01 28.71
C LEU A 372 12.34 4.47 29.42
N ASP A 373 11.97 5.73 29.31
CA ASP A 373 10.73 6.22 29.91
C ASP A 373 9.51 5.67 29.17
N PHE A 374 9.56 5.57 27.84
CA PHE A 374 8.53 4.91 27.07
C PHE A 374 8.45 3.41 27.36
N VAL A 375 9.58 2.74 27.50
CA VAL A 375 9.59 1.31 27.90
C VAL A 375 8.90 1.12 29.24
N LYS A 376 9.17 1.99 30.23
CA LYS A 376 8.49 1.95 31.53
C LYS A 376 6.99 2.26 31.42
N GLU A 377 6.59 3.18 30.52
CA GLU A 377 5.18 3.44 30.22
C GLU A 377 4.47 2.17 29.74
N MET A 378 5.11 1.37 28.91
CA MET A 378 4.56 0.13 28.32
C MET A 378 4.65 -1.10 29.25
N LEU A 379 5.54 -1.10 30.23
CA LEU A 379 5.81 -2.26 31.09
C LEU A 379 4.55 -2.91 31.71
N PRO A 380 3.56 -2.15 32.21
CA PRO A 380 2.32 -2.74 32.72
C PRO A 380 1.54 -3.55 31.67
N ASN A 381 1.60 -3.16 30.39
CA ASN A 381 0.98 -3.91 29.30
C ASN A 381 1.74 -5.20 29.01
N LEU A 382 3.09 -5.16 29.03
CA LEU A 382 3.92 -6.34 28.83
C LEU A 382 3.67 -7.38 29.94
N GLU A 383 3.65 -6.95 31.19
CA GLU A 383 3.33 -7.82 32.35
C GLU A 383 1.90 -8.36 32.27
N SER A 384 0.93 -7.55 31.81
CA SER A 384 -0.46 -7.96 31.59
C SER A 384 -0.54 -9.10 30.57
N VAL A 385 0.16 -8.98 29.44
CA VAL A 385 0.23 -10.05 28.42
C VAL A 385 0.68 -11.37 29.06
N VAL A 386 1.82 -11.37 29.72
CA VAL A 386 2.39 -12.58 30.32
C VAL A 386 1.48 -13.15 31.42
N ASN A 387 0.91 -12.31 32.28
CA ASN A 387 0.02 -12.75 33.36
C ASN A 387 -1.27 -13.40 32.84
N TRP A 388 -1.86 -12.85 31.75
CA TRP A 388 -3.03 -13.46 31.13
C TRP A 388 -2.71 -14.79 30.45
N TYR A 389 -1.57 -14.90 29.77
CA TYR A 389 -1.12 -16.16 29.17
C TYR A 389 -0.89 -17.25 30.21
N ARG A 390 -0.34 -16.89 31.38
CA ARG A 390 -0.17 -17.82 32.51
C ARG A 390 -1.51 -18.27 33.11
N LYS A 391 -2.46 -17.32 33.26
CA LYS A 391 -3.77 -17.57 33.87
C LYS A 391 -4.75 -18.26 32.92
N GLY A 392 -4.58 -18.08 31.65
CA GLY A 392 -5.52 -18.40 30.58
C GLY A 392 -6.37 -17.19 30.17
N THR A 393 -6.53 -17.02 28.86
CA THR A 393 -7.31 -15.95 28.21
C THR A 393 -8.25 -16.52 27.14
N ASP A 394 -8.88 -15.67 26.35
CA ASP A 394 -9.82 -16.10 25.29
C ASP A 394 -9.07 -16.96 24.23
N PHE A 395 -9.83 -17.64 23.37
CA PHE A 395 -9.31 -18.53 22.31
C PHE A 395 -8.49 -19.72 22.82
N HIS A 396 -8.78 -20.25 24.00
CA HIS A 396 -8.07 -21.38 24.63
C HIS A 396 -6.55 -21.15 24.68
N ILE A 397 -6.14 -19.89 24.90
CA ILE A 397 -4.74 -19.53 25.07
C ILE A 397 -4.40 -19.58 26.56
N PHE A 398 -3.49 -20.47 26.94
CA PHE A 398 -3.06 -20.64 28.34
C PHE A 398 -1.70 -21.32 28.43
N MET A 399 -1.02 -21.11 29.54
CA MET A 399 0.20 -21.85 29.91
C MET A 399 -0.18 -23.21 30.49
N ASP A 400 0.33 -24.29 29.92
CA ASP A 400 0.13 -25.65 30.41
C ASP A 400 1.09 -26.00 31.58
N GLU A 401 0.93 -27.18 32.17
CA GLU A 401 1.70 -27.63 33.36
C GLU A 401 3.22 -27.67 33.11
N ASP A 402 3.64 -27.89 31.87
CA ASP A 402 5.05 -27.87 31.45
C ASP A 402 5.60 -26.44 31.15
N GLY A 403 4.81 -25.41 31.38
CA GLY A 403 5.20 -24.02 31.16
C GLY A 403 5.02 -23.53 29.71
N LEU A 404 4.71 -24.41 28.76
CA LEU A 404 4.49 -24.04 27.37
C LEU A 404 3.09 -23.47 27.13
N ILE A 405 2.95 -22.58 26.14
CA ILE A 405 1.67 -22.04 25.74
C ILE A 405 0.94 -23.01 24.81
N SER A 406 -0.28 -23.36 25.20
CA SER A 406 -1.28 -24.01 24.36
C SER A 406 -2.28 -23.00 23.85
N ALA A 407 -2.73 -23.13 22.61
CA ALA A 407 -3.65 -22.19 21.98
C ALA A 407 -4.58 -22.87 20.97
N GLY A 408 -5.81 -22.37 20.88
CA GLY A 408 -6.80 -22.76 19.88
C GLY A 408 -7.52 -24.06 20.15
N ALA A 409 -8.81 -24.08 19.80
CA ALA A 409 -9.67 -25.27 19.81
C ALA A 409 -10.76 -25.16 18.73
N GLY A 410 -11.36 -26.29 18.36
CA GLY A 410 -12.50 -26.33 17.43
C GLY A 410 -12.18 -25.67 16.07
N LEU A 411 -12.84 -24.54 15.75
CA LEU A 411 -12.65 -23.78 14.51
C LEU A 411 -11.91 -22.46 14.73
N GLU A 412 -11.22 -22.31 15.85
CA GLU A 412 -10.42 -21.12 16.15
C GLU A 412 -9.16 -21.04 15.27
N GLN A 413 -8.87 -19.84 14.78
CA GLN A 413 -7.74 -19.52 13.92
C GLN A 413 -6.90 -18.47 14.65
N VAL A 414 -5.88 -18.91 15.39
CA VAL A 414 -5.13 -18.05 16.32
C VAL A 414 -3.66 -17.87 15.94
N THR A 415 -3.16 -18.63 14.96
CA THR A 415 -1.78 -18.51 14.48
C THR A 415 -1.72 -17.82 13.12
N TRP A 416 -0.54 -17.62 12.56
CA TRP A 416 -0.35 -17.06 11.22
C TRP A 416 -0.91 -17.94 10.09
N MET A 417 -1.11 -19.25 10.35
CA MET A 417 -1.80 -20.17 9.42
C MET A 417 -3.30 -20.16 9.72
N ASP A 418 -3.99 -19.10 9.34
CA ASP A 418 -5.35 -18.80 9.74
C ASP A 418 -6.41 -18.98 8.63
N VAL A 419 -6.06 -19.75 7.60
CA VAL A 419 -7.03 -20.07 6.53
C VAL A 419 -8.15 -20.95 7.06
N ARG A 420 -9.38 -20.53 6.79
CA ARG A 420 -10.60 -21.30 7.03
C ARG A 420 -11.42 -21.37 5.75
N TYR A 421 -11.93 -22.53 5.46
CA TYR A 421 -12.91 -22.75 4.40
C TYR A 421 -14.10 -23.49 5.00
N GLU A 422 -15.25 -22.76 5.15
CA GLU A 422 -16.45 -23.25 5.83
C GLU A 422 -16.13 -23.79 7.25
N ASP A 423 -16.33 -25.10 7.47
CA ASP A 423 -16.02 -25.79 8.73
C ASP A 423 -14.70 -26.56 8.70
N ILE A 424 -13.81 -26.22 7.78
CA ILE A 424 -12.51 -26.86 7.63
C ILE A 424 -11.40 -25.85 7.96
N LEU A 425 -10.51 -26.26 8.86
CA LEU A 425 -9.21 -25.61 9.07
C LEU A 425 -8.13 -26.48 8.42
N PRO A 426 -7.63 -26.13 7.23
CA PRO A 426 -6.60 -26.91 6.54
C PRO A 426 -5.35 -27.13 7.37
N THR A 427 -5.04 -26.15 8.25
CA THR A 427 -3.89 -26.17 9.15
C THR A 427 -4.32 -25.60 10.49
N SER A 428 -4.95 -26.39 11.35
CA SER A 428 -5.51 -25.93 12.63
C SER A 428 -4.46 -25.37 13.59
N ARG A 429 -3.29 -26.03 13.68
CA ARG A 429 -2.17 -25.65 14.55
C ARG A 429 -2.57 -25.40 16.01
N HIS A 430 -3.57 -26.14 16.49
CA HIS A 430 -3.97 -26.12 17.89
C HIS A 430 -2.95 -26.82 18.78
N GLY A 431 -2.95 -26.51 20.06
CA GLY A 431 -1.99 -27.04 21.05
C GLY A 431 -0.78 -26.12 21.20
N LYS A 432 0.43 -26.63 21.12
CA LYS A 432 1.68 -25.93 21.43
C LYS A 432 2.49 -25.57 20.16
N PRO A 433 2.12 -24.51 19.41
CA PRO A 433 2.86 -24.12 18.21
C PRO A 433 4.29 -23.70 18.55
N VAL A 434 5.26 -24.20 17.76
CA VAL A 434 6.68 -24.02 18.06
C VAL A 434 7.13 -22.56 18.08
N GLU A 435 6.69 -21.77 17.10
CA GLU A 435 7.01 -20.34 17.01
C GLU A 435 6.40 -19.52 18.14
N VAL A 436 5.19 -19.86 18.57
CA VAL A 436 4.52 -19.19 19.70
C VAL A 436 5.30 -19.44 20.99
N ASN A 437 5.78 -20.67 21.19
CA ASN A 437 6.56 -21.01 22.39
C ASN A 437 7.97 -20.43 22.37
N ALA A 438 8.55 -20.24 21.19
CA ALA A 438 9.80 -19.49 21.06
C ALA A 438 9.60 -18.00 21.41
N LEU A 439 8.52 -17.37 20.94
CA LEU A 439 8.17 -16.00 21.32
C LEU A 439 7.80 -15.86 22.80
N TRP A 440 7.13 -16.86 23.37
CA TRP A 440 6.83 -16.91 24.79
C TRP A 440 8.09 -16.94 25.66
N TYR A 441 9.05 -17.82 25.33
CA TYR A 441 10.35 -17.85 25.98
C TYR A 441 11.05 -16.48 25.90
N ASN A 442 11.06 -15.88 24.72
CA ASN A 442 11.66 -14.56 24.50
C ASN A 442 10.97 -13.47 25.34
N ALA A 443 9.63 -13.45 25.39
CA ALA A 443 8.88 -12.50 26.22
C ALA A 443 9.21 -12.61 27.71
N LEU A 444 9.40 -13.84 28.22
CA LEU A 444 9.84 -14.08 29.60
C LEU A 444 11.25 -13.56 29.84
N CYS A 445 12.18 -13.77 28.91
CA CYS A 445 13.55 -13.24 29.02
C CYS A 445 13.54 -11.68 29.01
N ILE A 446 12.73 -11.06 28.18
CA ILE A 446 12.57 -9.61 28.16
C ILE A 446 12.03 -9.08 29.48
N LEU A 447 11.01 -9.72 30.07
CA LEU A 447 10.48 -9.31 31.36
C LEU A 447 11.44 -9.61 32.52
N ALA A 448 12.27 -10.64 32.40
CA ALA A 448 13.36 -10.91 33.38
C ALA A 448 14.34 -9.72 33.43
N GLU A 449 14.58 -9.04 32.32
CA GLU A 449 15.44 -7.86 32.24
C GLU A 449 14.76 -6.58 32.70
N LEU A 450 13.47 -6.37 32.31
CA LEU A 450 12.78 -5.10 32.45
C LEU A 450 11.97 -4.93 33.76
N SER A 451 11.48 -6.04 34.34
CA SER A 451 10.57 -6.01 35.48
C SER A 451 11.30 -6.08 36.83
N GLU A 452 10.72 -5.46 37.86
CA GLU A 452 11.19 -5.62 39.26
C GLU A 452 11.09 -7.06 39.75
N ASN A 453 10.18 -7.86 39.19
CA ASN A 453 10.01 -9.29 39.45
C ASN A 453 10.84 -10.17 38.52
N GLY A 454 11.92 -9.68 37.95
CA GLY A 454 12.72 -10.34 36.92
C GLY A 454 13.11 -11.79 37.22
N HIS A 455 13.45 -12.12 38.47
CA HIS A 455 13.84 -13.47 38.88
C HIS A 455 12.71 -14.53 38.73
N GLU A 456 11.44 -14.13 38.88
CA GLU A 456 10.31 -15.03 38.66
C GLU A 456 10.19 -15.39 37.17
N TYR A 457 10.34 -14.38 36.29
CA TYR A 457 10.30 -14.58 34.84
C TYR A 457 11.51 -15.40 34.35
N GLU A 458 12.68 -15.16 34.88
CA GLU A 458 13.90 -15.96 34.59
C GLU A 458 13.70 -17.43 34.92
N THR A 459 13.15 -17.73 36.11
CA THR A 459 12.86 -19.09 36.55
C THR A 459 11.87 -19.78 35.62
N LEU A 460 10.80 -19.07 35.23
CA LEU A 460 9.81 -19.61 34.30
C LEU A 460 10.40 -19.81 32.89
N ALA A 461 11.24 -18.89 32.43
CA ALA A 461 11.92 -19.02 31.15
C ALA A 461 12.78 -20.28 31.07
N GLU A 462 13.51 -20.60 32.15
CA GLU A 462 14.32 -21.85 32.20
C GLU A 462 13.44 -23.11 32.17
N THR A 463 12.27 -23.10 32.84
CA THR A 463 11.29 -24.20 32.75
C THR A 463 10.78 -24.36 31.30
N VAL A 464 10.36 -23.27 30.68
CA VAL A 464 9.89 -23.25 29.27
C VAL A 464 10.96 -23.78 28.33
N LYS A 465 12.22 -23.36 28.52
CA LYS A 465 13.35 -23.82 27.71
C LYS A 465 13.56 -25.32 27.79
N GLN A 466 13.51 -25.90 29.03
CA GLN A 466 13.67 -27.33 29.22
C GLN A 466 12.55 -28.10 28.51
N SER A 467 11.29 -27.71 28.73
CA SER A 467 10.13 -28.34 28.08
C SER A 467 10.12 -28.21 26.56
N PHE A 468 10.67 -27.11 26.05
CA PHE A 468 10.74 -26.87 24.60
C PHE A 468 11.79 -27.75 23.91
N LEU A 469 12.86 -28.14 24.64
CA LEU A 469 13.95 -28.94 24.09
C LEU A 469 13.70 -30.46 24.23
N GLU A 470 12.77 -30.91 25.08
CA GLU A 470 12.33 -32.29 25.23
C GLU A 470 11.34 -32.73 24.17
#